data_d5d7f16a2d097f324f1dc8e13e1a8d16
#
_entry.id   d5d7f16a2d097f324f1dc8e13e1a8d16
#
_cell.length_a   1.000
_cell.length_b   1.000
_cell.length_c   1.000
_cell.angle_alpha   90.00
_cell.angle_beta   90.00
_cell.angle_gamma   90.00
#
_symmetry.space_group_name_H-M   'P 1'
#
loop_
_entity.id
_entity.type
_entity.pdbx_description
1 polymer ?
#
loop_
_entity_poly.entity_id
_entity_poly.type
_entity_poly.pdbx_seq_one_letter_code
_entity_poly.pdbx_strand_id
1 'polypeptide(L)'
;MGNKMKKSKLLKFIGMILVLAVVVFSSIMAYKEVIIPKKYNKYIELGNEHIAEEHYRQAIYDFERALRIDKNSIEALLGLSKSYVGISDDEKVKECVMKAQSLDLKDENLVLEILDIVSKNDRETIRTVVENYIEEVGYDNVSERFQLTVFQMTNKNELSECIDRAETIYEKLDRGKINNELLDYKVTLGAYIKTGKEVNDGYFYTQDEVNQMTEALKKLISRFSEV
;
A
#
# COMPACT_ATOMS: atom_id res chain seq x y z
N MET A 1 4.55 7.46 -78.08
CA MET A 1 3.54 8.18 -77.20
C MET A 1 2.92 7.33 -76.09
N GLY A 2 2.79 6.02 -76.27
CA GLY A 2 2.11 5.15 -75.22
C GLY A 2 2.80 4.98 -73.88
N ASN A 3 4.12 5.17 -73.75
CA ASN A 3 4.87 4.94 -72.51
C ASN A 3 4.77 6.11 -71.51
N LYS A 4 4.59 7.35 -71.97
CA LYS A 4 4.34 8.54 -71.16
C LYS A 4 2.97 8.52 -70.51
N MET A 5 1.93 8.04 -71.20
CA MET A 5 0.56 7.90 -70.64
C MET A 5 0.45 6.82 -69.58
N LYS A 6 1.19 5.70 -69.73
CA LYS A 6 1.21 4.65 -68.66
C LYS A 6 1.90 5.12 -67.36
N LYS A 7 3.03 5.86 -67.53
CA LYS A 7 3.73 6.46 -66.34
C LYS A 7 2.88 7.50 -65.62
N SER A 8 2.12 8.36 -66.29
CA SER A 8 1.22 9.32 -65.69
C SER A 8 0.06 8.68 -64.89
N LYS A 9 -0.53 7.60 -65.46
CA LYS A 9 -1.59 6.84 -64.75
C LYS A 9 -1.04 6.13 -63.48
N LEU A 10 0.14 5.55 -63.59
CA LEU A 10 0.83 4.91 -62.46
C LEU A 10 1.16 5.93 -61.36
N LEU A 11 1.64 7.14 -61.70
CA LEU A 11 1.94 8.20 -60.75
C LEU A 11 0.66 8.67 -59.99
N LYS A 12 -0.46 8.82 -60.71
CA LYS A 12 -1.76 9.17 -60.13
C LYS A 12 -2.25 8.07 -59.19
N PHE A 13 -2.07 6.80 -59.54
CA PHE A 13 -2.45 5.65 -58.71
C PHE A 13 -1.61 5.59 -57.44
N ILE A 14 -0.29 5.80 -57.50
CA ILE A 14 0.60 5.90 -56.38
C ILE A 14 0.21 7.09 -55.45
N GLY A 15 -0.10 8.23 -56.05
CA GLY A 15 -0.57 9.41 -55.29
C GLY A 15 -1.86 9.12 -54.51
N MET A 16 -2.80 8.41 -55.12
CA MET A 16 -4.07 8.04 -54.49
C MET A 16 -3.84 7.06 -53.30
N ILE A 17 -2.92 6.10 -53.45
CA ILE A 17 -2.54 5.17 -52.36
C ILE A 17 -1.92 5.94 -51.20
N LEU A 18 -1.02 6.90 -51.48
CA LEU A 18 -0.40 7.71 -50.43
C LEU A 18 -1.43 8.56 -49.65
N VAL A 19 -2.39 9.17 -50.39
CA VAL A 19 -3.48 9.93 -49.74
C VAL A 19 -4.32 9.01 -48.83
N LEU A 20 -4.69 7.84 -49.32
CA LEU A 20 -5.42 6.83 -48.55
C LEU A 20 -4.64 6.39 -47.31
N ALA A 21 -3.34 6.15 -47.43
CA ALA A 21 -2.47 5.80 -46.29
C ALA A 21 -2.42 6.91 -45.24
N VAL A 22 -2.34 8.17 -45.65
CA VAL A 22 -2.38 9.32 -44.74
C VAL A 22 -3.72 9.43 -44.00
N VAL A 23 -4.84 9.26 -44.74
CA VAL A 23 -6.18 9.28 -44.11
C VAL A 23 -6.35 8.13 -43.11
N VAL A 24 -5.93 6.92 -43.46
CA VAL A 24 -5.99 5.78 -42.51
C VAL A 24 -5.09 6.02 -41.32
N PHE A 25 -3.86 6.50 -41.53
CA PHE A 25 -2.94 6.80 -40.43
C PHE A 25 -3.48 7.88 -39.50
N SER A 26 -3.99 8.99 -40.03
CA SER A 26 -4.59 10.07 -39.24
C SER A 26 -5.84 9.59 -38.46
N SER A 27 -6.64 8.71 -39.04
CA SER A 27 -7.81 8.14 -38.36
C SER A 27 -7.40 7.20 -37.23
N ILE A 28 -6.34 6.41 -37.38
CA ILE A 28 -5.80 5.56 -36.30
C ILE A 28 -5.22 6.42 -35.17
N MET A 29 -4.51 7.49 -35.51
CA MET A 29 -3.96 8.42 -34.52
C MET A 29 -5.09 9.11 -33.75
N ALA A 30 -6.10 9.64 -34.42
CA ALA A 30 -7.27 10.25 -33.78
C ALA A 30 -8.03 9.26 -32.88
N TYR A 31 -8.13 8.00 -33.30
CA TYR A 31 -8.73 6.95 -32.48
C TYR A 31 -7.93 6.71 -31.19
N LYS A 32 -6.60 6.60 -31.28
CA LYS A 32 -5.72 6.40 -30.12
C LYS A 32 -5.71 7.60 -29.16
N GLU A 33 -5.63 8.82 -29.70
CA GLU A 33 -5.44 10.03 -28.88
C GLU A 33 -6.74 10.61 -28.34
N VAL A 34 -7.88 10.33 -28.95
CA VAL A 34 -9.16 10.94 -28.57
C VAL A 34 -10.17 9.91 -28.07
N ILE A 35 -10.36 8.82 -28.78
CA ILE A 35 -11.44 7.88 -28.49
C ILE A 35 -11.06 6.94 -27.32
N ILE A 36 -9.82 6.46 -27.31
CA ILE A 36 -9.35 5.55 -26.25
C ILE A 36 -9.35 6.25 -24.87
N PRO A 37 -8.73 7.45 -24.69
CA PRO A 37 -8.78 8.16 -23.40
C PRO A 37 -10.20 8.50 -22.96
N LYS A 38 -11.09 8.92 -23.89
CA LYS A 38 -12.49 9.19 -23.52
C LYS A 38 -13.21 7.94 -23.01
N LYS A 39 -12.95 6.76 -23.59
CA LYS A 39 -13.52 5.52 -23.08
C LYS A 39 -12.95 5.13 -21.74
N TYR A 40 -11.64 5.29 -21.55
CA TYR A 40 -10.99 5.04 -20.26
C TYR A 40 -11.61 5.92 -19.18
N ASN A 41 -11.59 7.24 -19.35
CA ASN A 41 -12.13 8.18 -18.38
C ASN A 41 -13.60 7.90 -18.05
N LYS A 42 -14.41 7.56 -19.07
CA LYS A 42 -15.81 7.18 -18.84
C LYS A 42 -15.94 5.98 -17.91
N TYR A 43 -15.08 4.95 -18.04
CA TYR A 43 -15.15 3.79 -17.16
C TYR A 43 -14.66 4.10 -15.73
N ILE A 44 -13.68 4.97 -15.59
CA ILE A 44 -13.26 5.48 -14.27
C ILE A 44 -14.39 6.26 -13.59
N GLU A 45 -15.03 7.20 -14.31
CA GLU A 45 -16.19 7.97 -13.80
C GLU A 45 -17.32 7.05 -13.35
N LEU A 46 -17.76 6.13 -14.22
CA LEU A 46 -18.82 5.17 -13.88
C LEU A 46 -18.45 4.28 -12.69
N GLY A 47 -17.22 3.81 -12.63
CA GLY A 47 -16.74 3.02 -11.49
C GLY A 47 -16.81 3.80 -10.18
N ASN A 48 -16.39 5.07 -10.19
CA ASN A 48 -16.46 5.94 -9.02
C ASN A 48 -17.91 6.28 -8.62
N GLU A 49 -18.81 6.52 -9.59
CA GLU A 49 -20.24 6.69 -9.33
C GLU A 49 -20.84 5.45 -8.66
N HIS A 50 -20.54 4.27 -9.19
CA HIS A 50 -21.03 3.01 -8.61
C HIS A 50 -20.46 2.73 -7.21
N ILE A 51 -19.21 3.13 -6.90
CA ILE A 51 -18.70 3.07 -5.51
C ILE A 51 -19.51 4.01 -4.61
N ALA A 52 -19.78 5.25 -5.04
CA ALA A 52 -20.55 6.22 -4.26
C ALA A 52 -21.99 5.76 -3.99
N GLU A 53 -22.55 4.95 -4.89
CA GLU A 53 -23.89 4.33 -4.76
C GLU A 53 -23.86 2.95 -4.08
N GLU A 54 -22.70 2.50 -3.58
CA GLU A 54 -22.46 1.18 -2.99
C GLU A 54 -22.77 -0.01 -3.94
N HIS A 55 -22.80 0.27 -5.24
CA HIS A 55 -22.97 -0.73 -6.30
C HIS A 55 -21.64 -1.39 -6.68
N TYR A 56 -20.94 -1.99 -5.71
CA TYR A 56 -19.56 -2.45 -5.84
C TYR A 56 -19.31 -3.44 -7.00
N ARG A 57 -20.27 -4.32 -7.31
CA ARG A 57 -20.13 -5.27 -8.43
C ARG A 57 -20.12 -4.57 -9.78
N GLN A 58 -20.89 -3.50 -9.94
CA GLN A 58 -20.89 -2.67 -11.14
C GLN A 58 -19.60 -1.87 -11.23
N ALA A 59 -19.13 -1.32 -10.11
CA ALA A 59 -17.85 -0.63 -10.04
C ALA A 59 -16.68 -1.54 -10.47
N ILE A 60 -16.63 -2.80 -9.98
CA ILE A 60 -15.65 -3.81 -10.42
C ILE A 60 -15.67 -3.96 -11.93
N TYR A 61 -16.86 -4.13 -12.51
CA TYR A 61 -17.00 -4.31 -13.96
C TYR A 61 -16.44 -3.12 -14.75
N ASP A 62 -16.69 -1.88 -14.29
CA ASP A 62 -16.23 -0.67 -14.99
C ASP A 62 -14.72 -0.48 -14.84
N PHE A 63 -14.14 -0.65 -13.64
CA PHE A 63 -12.69 -0.57 -13.46
C PHE A 63 -11.95 -1.67 -14.21
N GLU A 64 -12.47 -2.89 -14.29
CA GLU A 64 -11.90 -3.92 -15.16
C GLU A 64 -11.92 -3.54 -16.64
N ARG A 65 -12.94 -2.78 -17.10
CA ARG A 65 -12.97 -2.24 -18.46
C ARG A 65 -11.94 -1.14 -18.66
N ALA A 66 -11.71 -0.30 -17.66
CA ALA A 66 -10.61 0.67 -17.67
C ALA A 66 -9.26 -0.04 -17.78
N LEU A 67 -9.02 -1.11 -16.98
CA LEU A 67 -7.79 -1.92 -17.04
C LEU A 67 -7.60 -2.69 -18.35
N ARG A 68 -8.67 -2.99 -19.09
CA ARG A 68 -8.52 -3.54 -20.45
C ARG A 68 -7.97 -2.51 -21.44
N ILE A 69 -8.15 -1.23 -21.17
CA ILE A 69 -7.63 -0.12 -21.97
C ILE A 69 -6.20 0.21 -21.53
N ASP A 70 -6.00 0.40 -20.23
CA ASP A 70 -4.68 0.62 -19.62
C ASP A 70 -4.45 -0.37 -18.47
N LYS A 71 -3.64 -1.39 -18.74
CA LYS A 71 -3.35 -2.48 -17.80
C LYS A 71 -2.55 -2.03 -16.56
N ASN A 72 -1.91 -0.88 -16.65
CA ASN A 72 -1.05 -0.32 -15.63
C ASN A 72 -1.66 0.94 -14.99
N SER A 73 -2.95 1.14 -15.12
CA SER A 73 -3.65 2.24 -14.48
C SER A 73 -3.71 2.05 -12.96
N ILE A 74 -2.93 2.81 -12.22
CA ILE A 74 -2.97 2.86 -10.75
C ILE A 74 -4.37 3.25 -10.28
N GLU A 75 -4.98 4.27 -10.90
CA GLU A 75 -6.33 4.75 -10.56
C GLU A 75 -7.40 3.64 -10.67
N ALA A 76 -7.37 2.85 -11.76
CA ALA A 76 -8.29 1.74 -11.93
C ALA A 76 -8.03 0.59 -10.94
N LEU A 77 -6.76 0.33 -10.60
CA LEU A 77 -6.38 -0.68 -9.59
C LEU A 77 -6.86 -0.27 -8.19
N LEU A 78 -6.71 1.00 -7.81
CA LEU A 78 -7.21 1.52 -6.53
C LEU A 78 -8.74 1.54 -6.49
N GLY A 79 -9.40 1.91 -7.60
CA GLY A 79 -10.86 1.81 -7.72
C GLY A 79 -11.37 0.37 -7.57
N LEU A 80 -10.68 -0.61 -8.18
CA LEU A 80 -10.96 -2.03 -7.99
C LEU A 80 -10.78 -2.46 -6.53
N SER A 81 -9.67 -2.08 -5.89
CA SER A 81 -9.42 -2.46 -4.50
C SER A 81 -10.50 -1.89 -3.57
N LYS A 82 -10.89 -0.63 -3.72
CA LYS A 82 -12.02 -0.02 -2.98
C LYS A 82 -13.34 -0.80 -3.21
N SER A 83 -13.59 -1.24 -4.43
CA SER A 83 -14.78 -2.01 -4.77
C SER A 83 -14.75 -3.42 -4.15
N TYR A 84 -13.59 -4.07 -4.10
CA TYR A 84 -13.42 -5.37 -3.44
C TYR A 84 -13.54 -5.27 -1.92
N VAL A 85 -13.08 -4.16 -1.30
CA VAL A 85 -13.38 -3.87 0.12
C VAL A 85 -14.89 -3.86 0.36
N GLY A 86 -15.67 -3.22 -0.52
CA GLY A 86 -17.12 -3.14 -0.41
C GLY A 86 -17.84 -4.49 -0.46
N ILE A 87 -17.23 -5.51 -1.07
CA ILE A 87 -17.77 -6.90 -1.10
C ILE A 87 -17.00 -7.86 -0.18
N SER A 88 -16.07 -7.35 0.63
CA SER A 88 -15.23 -8.11 1.58
C SER A 88 -14.41 -9.22 0.92
N ASP A 89 -13.81 -8.95 -0.26
CA ASP A 89 -12.89 -9.85 -0.96
C ASP A 89 -11.43 -9.40 -0.72
N ASP A 90 -10.91 -9.70 0.47
CA ASP A 90 -9.60 -9.25 0.94
C ASP A 90 -8.45 -9.75 0.06
N GLU A 91 -8.58 -10.95 -0.54
CA GLU A 91 -7.57 -11.50 -1.44
C GLU A 91 -7.44 -10.64 -2.71
N LYS A 92 -8.56 -10.21 -3.28
CA LYS A 92 -8.58 -9.32 -4.44
C LYS A 92 -8.13 -7.91 -4.09
N VAL A 93 -8.43 -7.41 -2.89
CA VAL A 93 -7.87 -6.14 -2.39
C VAL A 93 -6.34 -6.22 -2.40
N LYS A 94 -5.77 -7.26 -1.76
CA LYS A 94 -4.31 -7.48 -1.71
C LYS A 94 -3.70 -7.54 -3.12
N GLU A 95 -4.29 -8.31 -4.03
CA GLU A 95 -3.81 -8.41 -5.44
C GLU A 95 -3.75 -7.04 -6.11
N CYS A 96 -4.81 -6.24 -6.00
CA CYS A 96 -4.90 -4.93 -6.65
C CYS A 96 -3.93 -3.91 -6.06
N VAL A 97 -3.83 -3.80 -4.73
CA VAL A 97 -2.95 -2.83 -4.07
C VAL A 97 -1.47 -3.16 -4.28
N MET A 98 -1.10 -4.44 -4.20
CA MET A 98 0.29 -4.87 -4.47
C MET A 98 0.70 -4.59 -5.92
N LYS A 99 -0.21 -4.80 -6.87
CA LYS A 99 0.04 -4.45 -8.25
C LYS A 99 0.15 -2.94 -8.44
N ALA A 100 -0.71 -2.14 -7.82
CA ALA A 100 -0.64 -0.68 -7.88
C ALA A 100 0.69 -0.16 -7.32
N GLN A 101 1.11 -0.64 -6.13
CA GLN A 101 2.39 -0.29 -5.53
C GLN A 101 3.58 -0.63 -6.43
N SER A 102 3.56 -1.80 -7.07
CA SER A 102 4.65 -2.25 -7.95
C SER A 102 4.87 -1.36 -9.19
N LEU A 103 3.89 -0.52 -9.54
CA LEU A 103 3.99 0.43 -10.66
C LEU A 103 4.73 1.71 -10.28
N ASP A 104 4.65 2.12 -9.02
CA ASP A 104 5.41 3.25 -8.48
C ASP A 104 5.74 3.03 -7.00
N LEU A 105 6.89 2.39 -6.74
CA LEU A 105 7.36 2.06 -5.39
C LEU A 105 7.81 3.29 -4.59
N LYS A 106 8.05 4.43 -5.24
CA LYS A 106 8.57 5.66 -4.59
C LYS A 106 7.50 6.68 -4.26
N ASP A 107 6.29 6.50 -4.76
CA ASP A 107 5.20 7.44 -4.51
C ASP A 107 4.59 7.21 -3.11
N GLU A 108 5.01 8.03 -2.15
CA GLU A 108 4.49 8.01 -0.79
C GLU A 108 2.99 8.25 -0.72
N ASN A 109 2.43 9.11 -1.59
CA ASN A 109 0.99 9.36 -1.59
C ASN A 109 0.21 8.14 -2.03
N LEU A 110 0.73 7.40 -3.02
CA LEU A 110 0.17 6.11 -3.43
C LEU A 110 0.18 5.12 -2.27
N VAL A 111 1.30 5.01 -1.56
CA VAL A 111 1.41 4.10 -0.41
C VAL A 111 0.43 4.50 0.70
N LEU A 112 0.31 5.78 1.02
CA LEU A 112 -0.66 6.28 2.01
C LEU A 112 -2.11 5.99 1.59
N GLU A 113 -2.45 6.13 0.31
CA GLU A 113 -3.78 5.78 -0.21
C GLU A 113 -4.04 4.27 -0.12
N ILE A 114 -3.05 3.44 -0.44
CA ILE A 114 -3.14 1.99 -0.27
C ILE A 114 -3.39 1.63 1.20
N LEU A 115 -2.65 2.23 2.14
CA LEU A 115 -2.81 1.99 3.57
C LEU A 115 -4.21 2.38 4.06
N ASP A 116 -4.82 3.43 3.49
CA ASP A 116 -6.20 3.82 3.81
C ASP A 116 -7.24 2.80 3.29
N ILE A 117 -6.96 2.16 2.14
CA ILE A 117 -7.83 1.15 1.53
C ILE A 117 -7.77 -0.19 2.28
N VAL A 118 -6.55 -0.62 2.68
CA VAL A 118 -6.34 -1.93 3.29
C VAL A 118 -6.99 -1.98 4.66
N SER A 119 -7.75 -3.03 4.92
CA SER A 119 -8.38 -3.23 6.23
C SER A 119 -7.33 -3.28 7.34
N LYS A 120 -7.60 -2.59 8.47
CA LYS A 120 -6.75 -2.64 9.67
C LYS A 120 -6.54 -4.07 10.21
N ASN A 121 -7.33 -5.03 9.76
CA ASN A 121 -7.21 -6.44 10.12
C ASN A 121 -6.26 -7.21 9.19
N ASP A 122 -5.98 -6.72 7.99
CA ASP A 122 -5.00 -7.32 7.07
C ASP A 122 -3.60 -6.73 7.30
N ARG A 123 -3.04 -7.11 8.44
CA ARG A 123 -1.72 -6.66 8.89
C ARG A 123 -0.59 -7.13 7.99
N GLU A 124 -0.72 -8.30 7.36
CA GLU A 124 0.28 -8.83 6.45
C GLU A 124 0.44 -7.95 5.22
N THR A 125 -0.68 -7.53 4.62
CA THR A 125 -0.65 -6.61 3.49
C THR A 125 -0.11 -5.24 3.89
N ILE A 126 -0.55 -4.66 5.03
CA ILE A 126 -0.02 -3.40 5.56
C ILE A 126 1.50 -3.49 5.72
N ARG A 127 1.99 -4.54 6.39
CA ARG A 127 3.42 -4.78 6.60
C ARG A 127 4.18 -4.81 5.27
N THR A 128 3.72 -5.64 4.32
CA THR A 128 4.38 -5.79 3.02
C THR A 128 4.42 -4.46 2.25
N VAL A 129 3.34 -3.69 2.27
CA VAL A 129 3.26 -2.36 1.62
C VAL A 129 4.26 -1.39 2.23
N VAL A 130 4.35 -1.35 3.57
CA VAL A 130 5.29 -0.48 4.30
C VAL A 130 6.74 -0.90 4.05
N GLU A 131 7.04 -2.21 4.17
CA GLU A 131 8.39 -2.74 3.94
C GLU A 131 8.89 -2.46 2.53
N ASN A 132 8.09 -2.73 1.50
CA ASN A 132 8.44 -2.46 0.10
C ASN A 132 8.78 -0.96 -0.13
N TYR A 133 8.01 -0.06 0.47
CA TYR A 133 8.26 1.38 0.35
C TYR A 133 9.56 1.79 1.03
N ILE A 134 9.77 1.34 2.28
CA ILE A 134 10.98 1.66 3.05
C ILE A 134 12.23 1.08 2.39
N GLU A 135 12.14 -0.15 1.85
CA GLU A 135 13.24 -0.79 1.14
C GLU A 135 13.67 0.01 -0.10
N GLU A 136 12.70 0.59 -0.82
CA GLU A 136 12.98 1.36 -2.03
C GLU A 136 13.49 2.79 -1.75
N VAL A 137 12.92 3.49 -0.75
CA VAL A 137 13.27 4.91 -0.49
C VAL A 137 14.31 5.08 0.61
N GLY A 138 14.48 4.11 1.49
CA GLY A 138 15.31 4.17 2.70
C GLY A 138 14.59 4.83 3.87
N TYR A 139 14.86 4.30 5.06
CA TYR A 139 14.24 4.73 6.33
C TYR A 139 14.35 6.23 6.60
N ASP A 140 15.52 6.81 6.33
CA ASP A 140 15.80 8.23 6.62
C ASP A 140 15.08 9.20 5.67
N ASN A 141 14.46 8.69 4.61
CA ASN A 141 13.81 9.50 3.58
C ASN A 141 12.26 9.50 3.68
N VAL A 142 11.70 8.74 4.62
CA VAL A 142 10.23 8.71 4.80
C VAL A 142 9.75 9.98 5.52
N SER A 143 8.60 10.51 5.11
CA SER A 143 8.05 11.71 5.71
C SER A 143 7.51 11.47 7.12
N GLU A 144 7.41 12.54 7.93
CA GLU A 144 6.76 12.51 9.23
C GLU A 144 5.28 12.05 9.12
N ARG A 145 4.61 12.46 8.05
CA ARG A 145 3.21 12.05 7.76
C ARG A 145 3.08 10.53 7.61
N PHE A 146 3.99 9.92 6.86
CA PHE A 146 4.02 8.47 6.67
C PHE A 146 4.27 7.77 8.00
N GLN A 147 5.27 8.22 8.77
CA GLN A 147 5.61 7.67 10.08
C GLN A 147 4.41 7.71 11.03
N LEU A 148 3.72 8.86 11.11
CA LEU A 148 2.51 9.02 11.95
C LEU A 148 1.36 8.10 11.49
N THR A 149 1.17 7.92 10.18
CA THR A 149 0.13 7.04 9.66
C THR A 149 0.38 5.59 10.07
N VAL A 150 1.61 5.09 9.88
CA VAL A 150 1.99 3.72 10.28
C VAL A 150 1.89 3.55 11.81
N PHE A 151 2.33 4.55 12.59
CA PHE A 151 2.20 4.53 14.04
C PHE A 151 0.74 4.41 14.51
N GLN A 152 -0.19 5.17 13.90
CA GLN A 152 -1.62 5.13 14.24
C GLN A 152 -2.27 3.77 13.92
N MET A 153 -1.74 3.03 12.95
CA MET A 153 -2.22 1.68 12.61
C MET A 153 -1.78 0.62 13.62
N THR A 154 -0.78 0.93 14.46
CA THR A 154 -0.23 0.02 15.46
C THR A 154 -0.80 0.36 16.83
N ASN A 155 -1.56 -0.57 17.45
CA ASN A 155 -2.06 -0.37 18.80
C ASN A 155 -0.96 -0.70 19.83
N LYS A 156 -0.42 0.33 20.47
CA LYS A 156 0.67 0.22 21.46
C LYS A 156 0.24 0.52 22.91
N ASN A 157 -1.05 0.77 23.16
CA ASN A 157 -1.53 1.17 24.47
C ASN A 157 -1.18 0.12 25.55
N GLU A 158 -1.42 -1.17 25.24
CA GLU A 158 -1.14 -2.25 26.18
C GLU A 158 0.36 -2.43 26.42
N LEU A 159 1.20 -2.22 25.40
CA LEU A 159 2.65 -2.23 25.56
C LEU A 159 3.12 -1.09 26.45
N SER A 160 2.58 0.12 26.28
CA SER A 160 2.89 1.27 27.13
C SER A 160 2.56 1.00 28.60
N GLU A 161 1.36 0.46 28.90
CA GLU A 161 0.98 0.07 30.27
C GLU A 161 1.90 -1.00 30.86
N CYS A 162 2.34 -1.97 30.05
CA CYS A 162 3.29 -2.99 30.50
C CYS A 162 4.66 -2.39 30.81
N ILE A 163 5.13 -1.44 30.01
CA ILE A 163 6.39 -0.71 30.26
C ILE A 163 6.32 0.03 31.60
N ASP A 164 5.27 0.81 31.83
CA ASP A 164 5.09 1.60 33.07
C ASP A 164 5.07 0.69 34.31
N ARG A 165 4.38 -0.45 34.22
CA ARG A 165 4.36 -1.44 35.30
C ARG A 165 5.73 -2.07 35.53
N ALA A 166 6.46 -2.40 34.47
CA ALA A 166 7.80 -2.97 34.52
C ALA A 166 8.80 -1.98 35.16
N GLU A 167 8.72 -0.70 34.80
CA GLU A 167 9.52 0.37 35.40
C GLU A 167 9.25 0.53 36.92
N THR A 168 7.99 0.48 37.31
CA THR A 168 7.62 0.51 38.74
C THR A 168 8.27 -0.63 39.51
N ILE A 169 8.30 -1.84 38.94
CA ILE A 169 8.96 -3.00 39.54
C ILE A 169 10.48 -2.80 39.58
N TYR A 170 11.06 -2.34 38.46
CA TYR A 170 12.50 -2.09 38.34
C TYR A 170 12.98 -1.10 39.41
N GLU A 171 12.25 0.00 39.63
CA GLU A 171 12.55 0.98 40.70
C GLU A 171 12.43 0.40 42.09
N LYS A 172 11.47 -0.46 42.35
CA LYS A 172 11.35 -1.15 43.66
C LYS A 172 12.55 -2.04 43.93
N LEU A 173 13.03 -2.77 42.90
CA LEU A 173 14.22 -3.60 42.99
C LEU A 173 15.50 -2.76 43.21
N ASP A 174 15.54 -1.54 42.69
CA ASP A 174 16.69 -0.65 42.82
C ASP A 174 16.84 -0.12 44.27
N ARG A 175 15.72 0.08 44.98
CA ARG A 175 15.69 0.60 46.35
C ARG A 175 15.85 -0.49 47.43
N GLY A 176 15.73 -1.76 47.05
CA GLY A 176 15.75 -2.88 47.97
C GLY A 176 17.09 -3.58 48.12
N LYS A 177 17.28 -4.34 49.21
CA LYS A 177 18.38 -5.32 49.29
C LYS A 177 17.99 -6.52 48.41
N ILE A 178 18.69 -6.72 47.31
CA ILE A 178 18.44 -7.80 46.36
C ILE A 178 19.50 -8.91 46.53
N ASN A 179 19.07 -10.17 46.41
CA ASN A 179 19.95 -11.34 46.29
C ASN A 179 20.38 -11.53 44.82
N ASN A 180 21.23 -12.49 44.53
CA ASN A 180 21.73 -12.72 43.18
C ASN A 180 20.62 -13.06 42.16
N GLU A 181 19.58 -13.79 42.57
CA GLU A 181 18.44 -14.15 41.75
C GLU A 181 17.62 -12.91 41.33
N LEU A 182 17.35 -12.02 42.31
CA LEU A 182 16.69 -10.74 42.05
C LEU A 182 17.55 -9.77 41.23
N LEU A 183 18.88 -9.88 41.34
CA LEU A 183 19.79 -9.10 40.52
C LEU A 183 19.71 -9.53 39.06
N ASP A 184 19.74 -10.84 38.73
CA ASP A 184 19.61 -11.36 37.38
C ASP A 184 18.24 -11.01 36.80
N TYR A 185 17.18 -11.11 37.61
CA TYR A 185 15.84 -10.69 37.22
C TYR A 185 15.81 -9.20 36.87
N LYS A 186 16.40 -8.33 37.70
CA LYS A 186 16.48 -6.88 37.50
C LYS A 186 17.19 -6.54 36.16
N VAL A 187 18.34 -7.17 35.90
CA VAL A 187 19.11 -6.97 34.66
C VAL A 187 18.27 -7.34 33.45
N THR A 188 17.60 -8.48 33.51
CA THR A 188 16.72 -8.96 32.43
C THR A 188 15.55 -8.00 32.22
N LEU A 189 14.87 -7.58 33.29
CA LEU A 189 13.75 -6.65 33.23
C LEU A 189 14.17 -5.30 32.64
N GLY A 190 15.33 -4.77 33.03
CA GLY A 190 15.86 -3.52 32.50
C GLY A 190 16.13 -3.58 30.99
N ALA A 191 16.66 -4.71 30.50
CA ALA A 191 16.87 -4.92 29.07
C ALA A 191 15.53 -4.93 28.31
N TYR A 192 14.52 -5.64 28.81
CA TYR A 192 13.18 -5.69 28.20
C TYR A 192 12.45 -4.35 28.25
N ILE A 193 12.59 -3.57 29.32
CA ILE A 193 12.04 -2.20 29.37
C ILE A 193 12.66 -1.35 28.28
N LYS A 194 13.99 -1.39 28.11
CA LYS A 194 14.68 -0.63 27.07
C LYS A 194 14.16 -1.02 25.68
N THR A 195 14.14 -2.31 25.35
CA THR A 195 13.64 -2.78 24.04
C THR A 195 12.15 -2.48 23.89
N GLY A 196 11.35 -2.62 24.95
CA GLY A 196 9.92 -2.27 24.93
C GLY A 196 9.70 -0.79 24.59
N LYS A 197 10.51 0.11 25.14
CA LYS A 197 10.46 1.54 24.80
C LYS A 197 10.84 1.76 23.32
N GLU A 198 11.90 1.12 22.86
CA GLU A 198 12.30 1.21 21.44
C GLU A 198 11.16 0.77 20.51
N VAL A 199 10.45 -0.33 20.85
CA VAL A 199 9.27 -0.80 20.10
C VAL A 199 8.10 0.16 20.26
N ASN A 200 7.85 0.68 21.48
CA ASN A 200 6.73 1.60 21.74
C ASN A 200 6.92 2.95 21.04
N ASP A 201 8.12 3.46 21.01
CA ASP A 201 8.45 4.77 20.43
C ASP A 201 8.76 4.69 18.92
N GLY A 202 9.05 3.48 18.41
CA GLY A 202 9.35 3.25 17.00
C GLY A 202 8.10 3.28 16.12
N TYR A 203 8.22 3.82 14.91
CA TYR A 203 7.12 3.96 13.95
C TYR A 203 6.91 2.71 13.10
N PHE A 204 7.92 1.85 12.94
CA PHE A 204 7.94 0.77 11.95
C PHE A 204 7.80 -0.63 12.54
N TYR A 205 7.42 -0.74 13.81
CA TYR A 205 7.14 -2.04 14.40
C TYR A 205 5.75 -2.53 14.02
N THR A 206 5.68 -3.79 13.60
CA THR A 206 4.42 -4.46 13.30
C THR A 206 3.62 -4.69 14.58
N GLN A 207 2.31 -4.88 14.46
CA GLN A 207 1.48 -5.23 15.61
C GLN A 207 1.94 -6.55 16.26
N ASP A 208 2.49 -7.48 15.47
CA ASP A 208 2.99 -8.75 16.02
C ASP A 208 4.23 -8.54 16.88
N GLU A 209 5.15 -7.67 16.48
CA GLU A 209 6.32 -7.31 17.29
C GLU A 209 5.90 -6.59 18.57
N VAL A 210 4.93 -5.68 18.50
CA VAL A 210 4.32 -5.02 19.65
C VAL A 210 3.67 -6.04 20.59
N ASN A 211 2.90 -7.00 20.06
CA ASN A 211 2.25 -8.05 20.83
C ASN A 211 3.27 -8.99 21.46
N GLN A 212 4.32 -9.41 20.73
CA GLN A 212 5.39 -10.25 21.28
C GLN A 212 6.11 -9.56 22.43
N MET A 213 6.43 -8.28 22.31
CA MET A 213 7.06 -7.50 23.37
C MET A 213 6.14 -7.33 24.58
N THR A 214 4.85 -7.06 24.33
CA THR A 214 3.83 -6.96 25.38
C THR A 214 3.73 -8.26 26.19
N GLU A 215 3.64 -9.41 25.53
CA GLU A 215 3.55 -10.71 26.19
C GLU A 215 4.85 -11.07 26.95
N ALA A 216 6.01 -10.71 26.39
CA ALA A 216 7.29 -10.91 27.07
C ALA A 216 7.38 -10.10 28.37
N LEU A 217 6.97 -8.83 28.35
CA LEU A 217 6.90 -7.99 29.55
C LEU A 217 5.88 -8.50 30.56
N LYS A 218 4.69 -8.91 30.15
CA LYS A 218 3.68 -9.53 31.03
C LYS A 218 4.24 -10.75 31.76
N LYS A 219 4.93 -11.62 31.03
CA LYS A 219 5.56 -12.82 31.61
C LYS A 219 6.64 -12.48 32.63
N LEU A 220 7.43 -11.44 32.39
CA LEU A 220 8.41 -10.97 33.37
C LEU A 220 7.75 -10.35 34.58
N ILE A 221 6.73 -9.51 34.40
CA ILE A 221 5.97 -8.87 35.48
C ILE A 221 5.30 -9.90 36.40
N SER A 222 4.72 -10.98 35.80
CA SER A 222 4.06 -12.03 36.59
C SER A 222 5.03 -12.78 37.52
N ARG A 223 6.28 -13.00 37.10
CA ARG A 223 7.31 -13.66 37.91
C ARG A 223 7.64 -12.87 39.17
N PHE A 224 7.52 -11.54 39.17
CA PHE A 224 7.76 -10.73 40.35
C PHE A 224 6.68 -10.91 41.42
N SER A 225 5.47 -11.29 41.01
CA SER A 225 4.36 -11.55 41.96
C SER A 225 4.50 -12.89 42.70
N GLU A 226 5.41 -13.75 42.24
CA GLU A 226 5.70 -15.09 42.79
C GLU A 226 6.95 -15.08 43.71
N VAL A 227 7.69 -13.95 43.74
CA VAL A 227 8.91 -13.76 44.53
C VAL A 227 8.64 -12.80 45.71
#